data_1dc400d2663f154ad30ce399c106ba0f
#
_entry.id   1dc400d2663f154ad30ce399c106ba0f
#
_cell.length_a   1.000
_cell.length_b   1.000
_cell.length_c   1.000
_cell.angle_alpha   90.00
_cell.angle_beta   90.00
_cell.angle_gamma   90.00
#
_symmetry.space_group_name_H-M   'P 1'
#
loop_
_entity.id
_entity.type
_entity.pdbx_description
1 polymer ?
#
loop_
_entity_poly.entity_id
_entity_poly.type
_entity_poly.pdbx_seq_one_letter_code
_entity_poly.pdbx_strand_id
1 'polypeptide(L)'
;MSAPDPRYRPCVGVALFNRAGLAFVGRRLEKGAVDPVTEPYRWQMPQGGIDPGETPLAAALRELHEETNVASVELLFELPRWLSYDLPPEAMEKWKGKYIGQAQRWFAFRFTGDDNEINIHSPGGGRHKPEFDDWRWEKLSLLPDLIVPFKREVYLDVVDAFSPLAAP
;
A
#
# COMPACT_ATOMS: atom_id res chain seq x y z
N MET A 1 18.30 -3.52 -11.32
CA MET A 1 17.98 -3.21 -9.93
C MET A 1 18.24 -4.41 -9.04
N SER A 2 18.83 -4.20 -7.87
CA SER A 2 19.15 -5.27 -6.94
C SER A 2 17.88 -5.86 -6.30
N ALA A 3 17.92 -7.16 -6.03
CA ALA A 3 16.88 -7.83 -5.25
C ALA A 3 16.90 -7.32 -3.79
N PRO A 4 15.77 -7.37 -3.09
CA PRO A 4 15.76 -7.01 -1.68
C PRO A 4 16.47 -8.06 -0.84
N ASP A 5 16.78 -7.70 0.41
CA ASP A 5 17.32 -8.64 1.38
C ASP A 5 16.36 -9.84 1.51
N PRO A 6 16.87 -11.09 1.36
CA PRO A 6 16.00 -12.27 1.36
C PRO A 6 15.30 -12.57 2.69
N ARG A 7 15.69 -11.88 3.77
CA ARG A 7 14.96 -11.98 5.05
C ARG A 7 13.63 -11.25 5.01
N TYR A 8 13.42 -10.39 4.02
CA TYR A 8 12.21 -9.58 3.85
C TYR A 8 11.38 -10.09 2.70
N ARG A 9 10.06 -10.13 2.88
CA ARG A 9 9.14 -10.49 1.81
C ARG A 9 9.09 -9.36 0.78
N PRO A 10 9.32 -9.66 -0.52
CA PRO A 10 9.19 -8.64 -1.56
C PRO A 10 7.72 -8.23 -1.75
N CYS A 11 7.46 -6.94 -1.63
CA CYS A 11 6.12 -6.37 -1.72
C CYS A 11 6.14 -5.08 -2.53
N VAL A 12 4.95 -4.56 -2.79
CA VAL A 12 4.73 -3.26 -3.43
C VAL A 12 3.82 -2.41 -2.56
N GLY A 13 3.95 -1.10 -2.70
CA GLY A 13 3.01 -0.13 -2.15
C GLY A 13 2.60 0.85 -3.24
N VAL A 14 1.40 1.38 -3.12
CA VAL A 14 0.81 2.26 -4.12
C VAL A 14 0.34 3.56 -3.49
N ALA A 15 0.89 4.69 -3.99
CA ALA A 15 0.35 6.01 -3.71
C ALA A 15 -0.50 6.40 -4.92
N LEU A 16 -1.81 6.30 -4.77
CA LEU A 16 -2.77 6.67 -5.81
C LEU A 16 -3.25 8.10 -5.54
N PHE A 17 -2.92 9.01 -6.45
CA PHE A 17 -3.28 10.43 -6.32
C PHE A 17 -4.47 10.79 -7.20
N ASN A 18 -5.43 11.51 -6.65
CA ASN A 18 -6.50 12.09 -7.44
C ASN A 18 -6.02 13.40 -8.12
N ARG A 19 -6.90 14.06 -8.85
CA ARG A 19 -6.56 15.30 -9.57
C ARG A 19 -6.17 16.45 -8.64
N ALA A 20 -6.66 16.43 -7.40
CA ALA A 20 -6.31 17.42 -6.39
C ALA A 20 -4.97 17.09 -5.70
N GLY A 21 -4.32 15.99 -6.05
CA GLY A 21 -3.06 15.57 -5.43
C GLY A 21 -3.23 14.94 -4.06
N LEU A 22 -4.44 14.50 -3.72
CA LEU A 22 -4.70 13.76 -2.49
C LEU A 22 -4.50 12.27 -2.72
N ALA A 23 -4.04 11.55 -1.70
CA ALA A 23 -3.73 10.14 -1.78
C ALA A 23 -4.89 9.28 -1.26
N PHE A 24 -5.11 8.14 -1.92
CA PHE A 24 -6.07 7.15 -1.46
C PHE A 24 -5.56 6.47 -0.19
N VAL A 25 -6.43 6.40 0.83
CA VAL A 25 -6.20 5.55 1.99
C VAL A 25 -7.45 4.73 2.27
N GLY A 26 -7.26 3.46 2.60
CA GLY A 26 -8.32 2.58 3.06
C GLY A 26 -8.16 2.32 4.55
N ARG A 27 -9.30 2.18 5.24
CA ARG A 27 -9.30 1.77 6.64
C ARG A 27 -9.32 0.25 6.69
N ARG A 28 -8.27 -0.33 7.26
CA ARG A 28 -8.12 -1.77 7.31
C ARG A 28 -9.19 -2.42 8.19
N LEU A 29 -9.70 -3.56 7.71
CA LEU A 29 -10.59 -4.39 8.50
C LEU A 29 -9.85 -4.88 9.74
N GLU A 30 -10.50 -4.83 10.89
CA GLU A 30 -9.94 -5.30 12.15
C GLU A 30 -9.86 -6.83 12.17
N LYS A 31 -10.86 -7.48 11.60
CA LYS A 31 -11.03 -8.94 11.63
C LYS A 31 -10.26 -9.61 10.48
N GLY A 32 -9.40 -10.58 10.82
CA GLY A 32 -8.65 -11.34 9.83
C GLY A 32 -7.40 -10.64 9.33
N ALA A 33 -7.00 -9.53 9.93
CA ALA A 33 -5.78 -8.82 9.57
C ALA A 33 -4.56 -9.69 9.88
N VAL A 34 -3.62 -9.76 8.94
CA VAL A 34 -2.34 -10.45 9.13
C VAL A 34 -1.45 -9.63 10.07
N ASP A 35 -1.41 -8.32 9.84
CA ASP A 35 -0.68 -7.38 10.69
C ASP A 35 -1.59 -6.87 11.82
N PRO A 36 -1.02 -6.52 12.98
CA PRO A 36 -1.80 -5.90 14.05
C PRO A 36 -2.53 -4.64 13.58
N VAL A 37 -3.78 -4.50 14.00
CA VAL A 37 -4.60 -3.33 13.71
C VAL A 37 -4.94 -2.66 15.03
N THR A 38 -4.59 -1.37 15.17
CA THR A 38 -4.79 -0.61 16.40
C THR A 38 -5.39 0.75 16.06
N GLU A 39 -6.51 1.10 16.69
CA GLU A 39 -7.06 2.45 16.58
C GLU A 39 -6.11 3.47 17.20
N PRO A 40 -5.90 4.68 16.62
CA PRO A 40 -6.52 5.17 15.38
C PRO A 40 -5.75 4.82 14.10
N TYR A 41 -4.79 3.91 14.16
CA TYR A 41 -3.76 3.68 13.13
C TYR A 41 -4.19 2.62 12.11
N ARG A 42 -5.42 2.70 11.61
CA ARG A 42 -5.98 1.72 10.67
C ARG A 42 -5.89 2.13 9.20
N TRP A 43 -5.49 3.37 8.92
CA TRP A 43 -5.49 3.90 7.56
C TRP A 43 -4.20 3.56 6.84
N GLN A 44 -4.33 3.04 5.63
CA GLN A 44 -3.20 2.50 4.88
C GLN A 44 -3.39 2.72 3.39
N MET A 45 -2.29 3.02 2.69
CA MET A 45 -2.27 2.97 1.23
C MET A 45 -2.24 1.52 0.76
N PRO A 46 -2.74 1.20 -0.46
CA PRO A 46 -2.73 -0.17 -0.96
C PRO A 46 -1.32 -0.77 -0.99
N GLN A 47 -1.22 -2.03 -0.60
CA GLN A 47 0.04 -2.77 -0.59
C GLN A 47 -0.21 -4.27 -0.71
N GLY A 48 0.80 -5.01 -1.14
CA GLY A 48 0.72 -6.46 -1.18
C GLY A 48 2.00 -7.10 -1.70
N GLY A 49 2.03 -8.43 -1.74
CA GLY A 49 3.19 -9.20 -2.16
C GLY A 49 3.39 -9.23 -3.67
N ILE A 50 4.65 -9.41 -4.07
CA ILE A 50 5.02 -9.66 -5.46
C ILE A 50 5.02 -11.18 -5.67
N ASP A 51 4.28 -11.66 -6.67
CA ASP A 51 4.23 -13.08 -6.98
C ASP A 51 5.49 -13.52 -7.75
N PRO A 52 5.86 -14.81 -7.67
CA PRO A 52 6.99 -15.33 -8.43
C PRO A 52 6.87 -15.03 -9.94
N GLY A 53 7.92 -14.46 -10.51
CA GLY A 53 7.94 -14.11 -11.94
C GLY A 53 7.21 -12.82 -12.30
N GLU A 54 6.60 -12.16 -11.35
CA GLU A 54 5.87 -10.89 -11.56
C GLU A 54 6.84 -9.72 -11.41
N THR A 55 6.72 -8.70 -12.28
CA THR A 55 7.48 -7.47 -12.09
C THR A 55 6.86 -6.65 -10.95
N PRO A 56 7.64 -5.79 -10.26
CA PRO A 56 7.06 -4.91 -9.24
C PRO A 56 5.92 -4.03 -9.76
N LEU A 57 6.04 -3.47 -10.97
CA LEU A 57 4.97 -2.66 -11.56
C LEU A 57 3.69 -3.48 -11.77
N ALA A 58 3.81 -4.69 -12.31
CA ALA A 58 2.65 -5.57 -12.51
C ALA A 58 1.99 -5.91 -11.16
N ALA A 59 2.80 -6.17 -10.14
CA ALA A 59 2.29 -6.42 -8.78
C ALA A 59 1.55 -5.21 -8.22
N ALA A 60 2.09 -4.00 -8.43
CA ALA A 60 1.45 -2.77 -7.95
C ALA A 60 0.08 -2.56 -8.60
N LEU A 61 -0.02 -2.76 -9.92
CA LEU A 61 -1.29 -2.63 -10.63
C LEU A 61 -2.29 -3.70 -10.20
N ARG A 62 -1.83 -4.93 -10.00
CA ARG A 62 -2.66 -6.04 -9.54
C ARG A 62 -3.20 -5.80 -8.13
N GLU A 63 -2.31 -5.44 -7.19
CA GLU A 63 -2.71 -5.20 -5.80
C GLU A 63 -3.69 -4.02 -5.68
N LEU A 64 -3.44 -2.95 -6.43
CA LEU A 64 -4.37 -1.82 -6.47
C LEU A 64 -5.76 -2.27 -6.91
N HIS A 65 -5.84 -3.06 -7.98
CA HIS A 65 -7.11 -3.58 -8.48
C HIS A 65 -7.77 -4.56 -7.49
N GLU A 66 -6.97 -5.44 -6.89
CA GLU A 66 -7.47 -6.42 -5.92
C GLU A 66 -8.02 -5.77 -4.65
N GLU A 67 -7.52 -4.60 -4.26
CA GLU A 67 -7.97 -3.94 -3.03
C GLU A 67 -9.03 -2.86 -3.27
N THR A 68 -9.05 -2.23 -4.43
CA THR A 68 -9.89 -1.04 -4.69
C THR A 68 -10.74 -1.12 -5.96
N ASN A 69 -10.54 -2.13 -6.80
CA ASN A 69 -11.16 -2.25 -8.12
C ASN A 69 -10.67 -1.20 -9.15
N VAL A 70 -9.68 -0.39 -8.80
CA VAL A 70 -9.15 0.65 -9.68
C VAL A 70 -8.23 0.07 -10.74
N ALA A 71 -8.48 0.46 -12.01
CA ALA A 71 -7.64 0.12 -13.16
C ALA A 71 -7.25 1.37 -13.98
N SER A 72 -7.99 2.47 -13.82
CA SER A 72 -7.79 3.72 -14.57
C SER A 72 -6.69 4.56 -13.94
N VAL A 73 -5.44 4.28 -14.30
CA VAL A 73 -4.28 4.94 -13.70
C VAL A 73 -3.22 5.27 -14.74
N GLU A 74 -2.41 6.27 -14.42
CA GLU A 74 -1.22 6.65 -15.15
C GLU A 74 -0.03 6.62 -14.19
N LEU A 75 1.05 5.93 -14.56
CA LEU A 75 2.25 5.88 -13.73
C LEU A 75 2.93 7.24 -13.71
N LEU A 76 3.13 7.79 -12.52
CA LEU A 76 3.84 9.06 -12.31
C LEU A 76 5.31 8.84 -11.96
N PHE A 77 5.58 7.90 -11.07
CA PHE A 77 6.94 7.68 -10.57
C PHE A 77 7.06 6.32 -9.90
N GLU A 78 8.21 5.69 -10.08
CA GLU A 78 8.60 4.48 -9.35
C GLU A 78 9.78 4.85 -8.45
N LEU A 79 9.66 4.64 -7.14
CA LEU A 79 10.77 4.88 -6.23
C LEU A 79 11.86 3.83 -6.48
N PRO A 80 13.09 4.25 -6.90
CA PRO A 80 14.11 3.29 -7.36
C PRO A 80 14.90 2.63 -6.23
N ARG A 81 14.25 2.28 -5.14
CA ARG A 81 14.86 1.55 -4.02
C ARG A 81 13.81 0.82 -3.22
N TRP A 82 14.25 -0.17 -2.47
CA TRP A 82 13.39 -0.90 -1.55
C TRP A 82 13.30 -0.16 -0.21
N LEU A 83 12.09 -0.05 0.32
CA LEU A 83 11.84 0.47 1.67
C LEU A 83 11.39 -0.70 2.52
N SER A 84 12.07 -0.91 3.64
CA SER A 84 11.82 -2.09 4.47
C SER A 84 11.33 -1.72 5.86
N TYR A 85 10.52 -2.59 6.45
CA TYR A 85 10.16 -2.51 7.86
C TYR A 85 10.15 -3.91 8.46
N ASP A 86 10.43 -3.98 9.75
CA ASP A 86 10.39 -5.23 10.50
C ASP A 86 8.99 -5.44 11.09
N LEU A 87 8.53 -6.68 11.08
CA LEU A 87 7.26 -7.03 11.72
C LEU A 87 7.46 -7.11 13.23
N PRO A 88 6.45 -6.72 14.03
CA PRO A 88 6.48 -6.98 15.46
C PRO A 88 6.44 -8.50 15.73
N PRO A 89 6.93 -8.95 16.91
CA PRO A 89 6.99 -10.39 17.21
C PRO A 89 5.69 -11.16 17.01
N GLU A 90 4.56 -10.54 17.34
CA GLU A 90 3.23 -11.14 17.21
C GLU A 90 2.89 -11.48 15.74
N ALA A 91 3.30 -10.60 14.81
CA ALA A 91 3.07 -10.80 13.39
C ALA A 91 4.06 -11.82 12.81
N MET A 92 5.30 -11.86 13.34
CA MET A 92 6.30 -12.82 12.90
C MET A 92 5.87 -14.27 13.16
N GLU A 93 5.16 -14.52 14.25
CA GLU A 93 4.62 -15.85 14.55
C GLU A 93 3.67 -16.34 13.45
N LYS A 94 2.82 -15.46 12.94
CA LYS A 94 1.88 -15.79 11.85
C LYS A 94 2.59 -16.18 10.57
N TRP A 95 3.81 -15.68 10.37
CA TRP A 95 4.62 -15.96 9.19
C TRP A 95 5.57 -17.14 9.43
N LYS A 96 5.49 -17.78 10.61
CA LYS A 96 6.28 -18.95 11.00
C LYS A 96 7.80 -18.75 10.81
N GLY A 97 8.26 -17.53 11.06
CA GLY A 97 9.67 -17.19 10.93
C GLY A 97 10.21 -17.16 9.51
N LYS A 98 9.34 -17.23 8.48
CA LYS A 98 9.78 -17.23 7.09
C LYS A 98 10.39 -15.89 6.69
N TYR A 99 9.81 -14.80 7.19
CA TYR A 99 10.31 -13.44 6.95
C TYR A 99 10.31 -12.65 8.25
N ILE A 100 11.23 -11.70 8.38
CA ILE A 100 11.29 -10.78 9.53
C ILE A 100 10.52 -9.48 9.26
N GLY A 101 10.16 -9.23 8.01
CA GLY A 101 9.45 -8.02 7.61
C GLY A 101 9.14 -8.01 6.13
N GLN A 102 8.88 -6.82 5.60
CA GLN A 102 8.63 -6.60 4.18
C GLN A 102 9.64 -5.63 3.61
N ALA A 103 10.03 -5.86 2.35
CA ALA A 103 10.77 -4.90 1.54
C ALA A 103 9.83 -4.46 0.42
N GLN A 104 9.55 -3.17 0.33
CA GLN A 104 8.52 -2.63 -0.55
C GLN A 104 9.09 -1.76 -1.64
N ARG A 105 8.62 -1.96 -2.87
CA ARG A 105 8.81 -1.04 -3.99
C ARG A 105 7.56 -0.17 -4.09
N TRP A 106 7.74 1.14 -4.09
CA TRP A 106 6.63 2.09 -4.08
C TRP A 106 6.44 2.75 -5.43
N PHE A 107 5.17 2.87 -5.84
CA PHE A 107 4.75 3.45 -7.11
C PHE A 107 3.74 4.57 -6.85
N ALA A 108 3.91 5.68 -7.54
CA ALA A 108 2.93 6.77 -7.54
C ALA A 108 2.15 6.73 -8.85
N PHE A 109 0.82 6.71 -8.76
CA PHE A 109 -0.07 6.74 -9.91
C PHE A 109 -1.02 7.94 -9.83
N ARG A 110 -1.38 8.48 -10.99
CA ARG A 110 -2.50 9.40 -11.12
C ARG A 110 -3.76 8.62 -11.41
N PHE A 111 -4.80 8.82 -10.61
CA PHE A 111 -6.12 8.25 -10.89
C PHE A 111 -6.75 9.04 -12.03
N THR A 112 -7.07 8.35 -13.13
CA THR A 112 -7.67 8.96 -14.32
C THR A 112 -9.16 8.64 -14.45
N GLY A 113 -9.69 7.80 -13.56
CA GLY A 113 -11.09 7.45 -13.51
C GLY A 113 -11.87 8.38 -12.60
N ASP A 114 -13.07 7.97 -12.29
CA ASP A 114 -13.99 8.66 -11.42
C ASP A 114 -14.14 7.85 -10.12
N ASP A 115 -14.51 8.50 -9.04
CA ASP A 115 -14.58 7.84 -7.71
C ASP A 115 -15.55 6.64 -7.70
N ASN A 116 -16.50 6.59 -8.62
CA ASN A 116 -17.41 5.44 -8.76
C ASN A 116 -16.70 4.14 -9.14
N GLU A 117 -15.49 4.22 -9.69
CA GLU A 117 -14.67 3.05 -10.00
C GLU A 117 -14.15 2.39 -8.72
N ILE A 118 -14.00 3.15 -7.64
CA ILE A 118 -13.47 2.65 -6.37
C ILE A 118 -14.55 1.83 -5.66
N ASN A 119 -14.27 0.53 -5.47
CA ASN A 119 -15.18 -0.37 -4.80
C ASN A 119 -14.40 -1.29 -3.86
N ILE A 120 -14.38 -0.92 -2.59
CA ILE A 120 -13.65 -1.67 -1.55
C ILE A 120 -14.45 -2.85 -1.00
N HIS A 121 -15.76 -2.92 -1.28
CA HIS A 121 -16.64 -3.97 -0.77
C HIS A 121 -16.66 -5.20 -1.68
N SER A 122 -16.45 -5.00 -2.99
CA SER A 122 -16.35 -6.07 -3.99
C SER A 122 -15.11 -5.86 -4.85
N PRO A 123 -13.92 -5.83 -4.25
CA PRO A 123 -12.71 -5.47 -4.97
C PRO A 123 -12.29 -6.54 -5.98
N GLY A 124 -11.49 -6.13 -6.97
CA GLY A 124 -11.01 -7.04 -7.99
C GLY A 124 -12.11 -7.66 -8.83
N GLY A 125 -13.19 -6.91 -9.10
CA GLY A 125 -14.35 -7.44 -9.81
C GLY A 125 -15.18 -8.42 -8.99
N GLY A 126 -15.09 -8.34 -7.66
CA GLY A 126 -15.82 -9.22 -6.74
C GLY A 126 -15.12 -10.53 -6.45
N ARG A 127 -13.89 -10.72 -6.92
CA ARG A 127 -13.13 -11.97 -6.79
C ARG A 127 -12.29 -12.06 -5.53
N HIS A 128 -12.11 -10.94 -4.83
CA HIS A 128 -11.24 -10.85 -3.67
C HIS A 128 -12.02 -10.46 -2.42
N LYS A 129 -11.52 -10.88 -1.27
CA LYS A 129 -12.10 -10.47 0.01
C LYS A 129 -11.74 -9.01 0.27
N PRO A 130 -12.66 -8.23 0.86
CA PRO A 130 -12.34 -6.85 1.23
C PRO A 130 -11.15 -6.75 2.17
N GLU A 131 -10.25 -5.83 1.88
CA GLU A 131 -9.13 -5.45 2.75
C GLU A 131 -9.52 -4.27 3.64
N PHE A 132 -10.43 -3.43 3.16
CA PHE A 132 -10.82 -2.18 3.80
C PHE A 132 -12.33 -2.16 4.06
N ASP A 133 -12.74 -1.46 5.13
CA ASP A 133 -14.16 -1.21 5.42
C ASP A 133 -14.58 0.24 5.16
N ASP A 134 -13.64 1.13 4.85
CA ASP A 134 -13.88 2.52 4.47
C ASP A 134 -12.69 3.02 3.66
N TRP A 135 -12.86 4.14 2.96
CA TRP A 135 -11.76 4.79 2.24
C TRP A 135 -11.99 6.29 2.15
N ARG A 136 -10.90 7.03 1.92
CA ARG A 136 -11.00 8.47 1.67
C ARG A 136 -9.76 8.96 0.91
N TRP A 137 -9.89 10.16 0.35
CA TRP A 137 -8.73 10.90 -0.15
C TRP A 137 -8.15 11.70 1.01
N GLU A 138 -6.83 11.66 1.16
CA GLU A 138 -6.17 12.29 2.29
C GLU A 138 -4.90 13.01 1.84
N LYS A 139 -4.47 14.01 2.59
CA LYS A 139 -3.18 14.64 2.34
C LYS A 139 -2.07 13.65 2.64
N LEU A 140 -1.15 13.49 1.67
CA LEU A 140 -0.02 12.56 1.82
C LEU A 140 0.75 12.82 3.12
N SER A 141 0.96 14.09 3.47
CA SER A 141 1.72 14.48 4.66
C SER A 141 1.11 13.99 5.98
N LEU A 142 -0.17 13.65 6.00
CA LEU A 142 -0.84 13.16 7.22
C LEU A 142 -0.72 11.65 7.40
N LEU A 143 -0.36 10.92 6.34
CA LEU A 143 -0.39 9.46 6.36
C LEU A 143 0.55 8.82 7.38
N PRO A 144 1.76 9.35 7.64
CA PRO A 144 2.62 8.76 8.68
C PRO A 144 2.00 8.71 10.07
N ASP A 145 1.03 9.59 10.35
CA ASP A 145 0.33 9.63 11.64
C ASP A 145 -0.93 8.76 11.65
N LEU A 146 -1.32 8.20 10.50
CA LEU A 146 -2.52 7.38 10.35
C LEU A 146 -2.22 5.90 10.18
N ILE A 147 -0.99 5.54 9.86
CA ILE A 147 -0.54 4.18 9.65
C ILE A 147 -0.08 3.55 10.96
N VAL A 148 -0.18 2.23 11.06
CA VAL A 148 0.34 1.49 12.21
C VAL A 148 1.80 1.84 12.46
N PRO A 149 2.21 2.11 13.71
CA PRO A 149 3.53 2.68 14.02
C PRO A 149 4.74 1.94 13.45
N PHE A 150 4.71 0.62 13.31
CA PHE A 150 5.88 -0.10 12.79
C PHE A 150 6.10 0.09 11.28
N LYS A 151 5.13 0.72 10.57
CA LYS A 151 5.28 1.09 9.15
C LYS A 151 5.57 2.58 8.97
N ARG A 152 5.61 3.36 10.05
CA ARG A 152 5.71 4.82 9.98
C ARG A 152 6.96 5.30 9.24
N GLU A 153 8.11 4.69 9.48
CA GLU A 153 9.36 5.08 8.81
C GLU A 153 9.27 4.94 7.29
N VAL A 154 8.65 3.88 6.80
CA VAL A 154 8.42 3.69 5.36
C VAL A 154 7.53 4.81 4.84
N TYR A 155 6.46 5.16 5.55
CA TYR A 155 5.56 6.22 5.13
C TYR A 155 6.23 7.60 5.12
N LEU A 156 7.15 7.86 6.06
CA LEU A 156 7.94 9.10 6.04
C LEU A 156 8.80 9.17 4.78
N ASP A 157 9.43 8.06 4.39
CA ASP A 157 10.23 8.00 3.17
C ASP A 157 9.37 8.18 1.92
N VAL A 158 8.16 7.61 1.90
CA VAL A 158 7.22 7.77 0.79
C VAL A 158 6.76 9.22 0.66
N VAL A 159 6.44 9.87 1.79
CA VAL A 159 6.07 11.28 1.81
C VAL A 159 7.20 12.14 1.24
N ASP A 160 8.43 11.90 1.68
CA ASP A 160 9.59 12.63 1.20
C ASP A 160 9.77 12.47 -0.32
N ALA A 161 9.66 11.24 -0.82
CA ALA A 161 9.87 10.94 -2.23
C ALA A 161 8.74 11.47 -3.12
N PHE A 162 7.49 11.40 -2.66
CA PHE A 162 6.31 11.69 -3.48
C PHE A 162 5.68 13.06 -3.22
N SER A 163 6.19 13.85 -2.27
CA SER A 163 5.67 15.20 -1.99
C SER A 163 5.51 16.07 -3.24
N PRO A 164 6.45 16.04 -4.21
CA PRO A 164 6.29 16.87 -5.41
C PRO A 164 5.07 16.50 -6.27
N LEU A 165 4.52 15.30 -6.09
CA LEU A 165 3.35 14.80 -6.83
C LEU A 165 2.04 15.04 -6.09
N ALA A 166 2.12 15.38 -4.82
CA ALA A 166 0.97 15.62 -3.96
C ALA A 166 0.42 17.03 -4.13
N ALA A 167 -0.76 17.29 -3.56
CA ALA A 167 -1.35 18.62 -3.58
C ALA A 167 -0.43 19.62 -2.88
N PRO A 168 -0.31 20.83 -3.42
CA PRO A 168 0.45 21.89 -2.79
C PRO A 168 -0.12 22.27 -1.42
#